data_851c4c1b48fa9d3452eaa34d230b6aaf
#
_entry.id   851c4c1b48fa9d3452eaa34d230b6aaf
#
_cell.length_a   1.000
_cell.length_b   1.000
_cell.length_c   1.000
_cell.angle_alpha   90.00
_cell.angle_beta   90.00
_cell.angle_gamma   90.00
#
_symmetry.space_group_name_H-M   'P 1'
#
loop_
_entity.id
_entity.type
_entity.pdbx_description
1 polymer ?
#
loop_
_entity_poly.entity_id
_entity_poly.type
_entity_poly.pdbx_seq_one_letter_code
_entity_poly.pdbx_strand_id
1 'polypeptide(L)'
;MYKRQLYDALYQIMGAESFQRNMEKGLIEVAPLAYMRGRTLDNAYIILDEAQNTTPAQMKMFLTRIGFGSKVVITGDASQKDLAPGTQSGLDVAVKVLSGLDDIGFCNLTSRDVVRHPLVQKIVKAYETYEAKQAYRESKERRLTSAAAGKTTGKTKRRTEAPLRRNEKERRS
;
A
#
# COMPACT_ATOMS: atom_id res chain seq x y z
N MET A 1 18.11 2.75 -1.84
CA MET A 1 18.20 2.44 -0.39
C MET A 1 18.01 0.97 -0.08
N TYR A 2 17.11 0.25 -0.74
CA TYR A 2 16.76 -1.17 -0.49
C TYR A 2 17.84 -2.21 -0.81
N LYS A 3 18.73 -1.95 -1.77
CA LYS A 3 19.82 -2.89 -2.12
C LYS A 3 20.71 -3.25 -0.93
N ARG A 4 20.94 -2.33 0.00
CA ARG A 4 21.85 -2.52 1.14
C ARG A 4 21.36 -3.61 2.09
N GLN A 5 20.07 -3.67 2.37
CA GLN A 5 19.49 -4.67 3.27
C GLN A 5 19.64 -6.10 2.72
N LEU A 6 19.40 -6.29 1.41
CA LEU A 6 19.62 -7.60 0.77
C LEU A 6 21.10 -7.99 0.77
N TYR A 7 22.02 -7.05 0.49
CA TYR A 7 23.44 -7.29 0.56
C TYR A 7 23.86 -7.68 1.99
N ASP A 8 23.43 -6.93 3.00
CA ASP A 8 23.78 -7.19 4.40
C ASP A 8 23.28 -8.57 4.86
N ALA A 9 22.06 -8.96 4.47
CA ALA A 9 21.52 -10.29 4.77
C ALA A 9 22.32 -11.41 4.09
N LEU A 10 22.66 -11.25 2.82
CA LEU A 10 23.47 -12.23 2.08
C LEU A 10 24.89 -12.33 2.62
N TYR A 11 25.49 -11.20 3.03
CA TYR A 11 26.79 -11.19 3.71
C TYR A 11 26.75 -11.94 5.04
N GLN A 12 25.70 -11.76 5.83
CA GLN A 12 25.56 -12.46 7.11
C GLN A 12 25.38 -13.97 6.94
N ILE A 13 24.64 -14.41 5.92
CA ILE A 13 24.33 -15.82 5.69
C ILE A 13 25.48 -16.55 5.02
N MET A 14 26.12 -15.95 4.02
CA MET A 14 27.10 -16.61 3.14
C MET A 14 28.54 -16.25 3.46
N GLY A 15 28.77 -15.18 4.20
CA GLY A 15 30.08 -14.53 4.33
C GLY A 15 30.43 -13.67 3.11
N ALA A 16 31.23 -12.61 3.34
CA ALA A 16 31.53 -11.60 2.32
C ALA A 16 32.22 -12.19 1.07
N GLU A 17 33.21 -13.04 1.27
CA GLU A 17 33.99 -13.65 0.16
C GLU A 17 33.11 -14.55 -0.72
N SER A 18 32.28 -15.39 -0.12
CA SER A 18 31.37 -16.29 -0.89
C SER A 18 30.35 -15.51 -1.64
N PHE A 19 29.77 -14.47 -1.04
CA PHE A 19 28.81 -13.60 -1.70
C PHE A 19 29.46 -12.91 -2.91
N GLN A 20 30.62 -12.29 -2.74
CA GLN A 20 31.29 -11.58 -3.82
C GLN A 20 31.66 -12.51 -4.97
N ARG A 21 32.20 -13.69 -4.68
CA ARG A 21 32.53 -14.72 -5.68
C ARG A 21 31.28 -15.17 -6.47
N ASN A 22 30.15 -15.32 -5.80
CA ASN A 22 28.91 -15.72 -6.47
C ASN A 22 28.31 -14.60 -7.32
N MET A 23 28.46 -13.33 -6.92
CA MET A 23 28.10 -12.17 -7.74
C MET A 23 28.97 -12.10 -9.01
N GLU A 24 30.29 -12.26 -8.89
CA GLU A 24 31.23 -12.25 -10.02
C GLU A 24 30.95 -13.38 -11.02
N LYS A 25 30.53 -14.53 -10.53
CA LYS A 25 30.12 -15.68 -11.34
C LYS A 25 28.70 -15.55 -11.94
N GLY A 26 27.97 -14.49 -11.60
CA GLY A 26 26.58 -14.32 -12.04
C GLY A 26 25.57 -15.28 -11.40
N LEU A 27 25.97 -15.97 -10.31
CA LEU A 27 25.07 -16.88 -9.56
C LEU A 27 24.10 -16.10 -8.65
N ILE A 28 24.46 -14.88 -8.28
CA ILE A 28 23.61 -13.96 -7.55
C ILE A 28 23.50 -12.68 -8.37
N GLU A 29 22.26 -12.25 -8.62
CA GLU A 29 21.97 -10.97 -9.25
C GLU A 29 21.02 -10.16 -8.38
N VAL A 30 21.33 -8.90 -8.11
CA VAL A 30 20.46 -7.95 -7.44
C VAL A 30 20.13 -6.84 -8.42
N ALA A 31 18.91 -6.83 -8.92
CA ALA A 31 18.47 -5.92 -9.96
C ALA A 31 17.15 -5.21 -9.60
N PRO A 32 16.94 -3.96 -10.05
CA PRO A 32 15.65 -3.30 -9.97
C PRO A 32 14.58 -4.05 -10.77
N LEU A 33 13.35 -4.03 -10.28
CA LEU A 33 12.21 -4.69 -10.93
C LEU A 33 12.02 -4.28 -12.40
N ALA A 34 12.35 -3.05 -12.75
CA ALA A 34 12.24 -2.55 -14.12
C ALA A 34 13.10 -3.35 -15.14
N TYR A 35 14.22 -3.90 -14.70
CA TYR A 35 15.11 -4.69 -15.56
C TYR A 35 14.65 -6.14 -15.80
N MET A 36 13.55 -6.54 -15.17
CA MET A 36 12.94 -7.87 -15.40
C MET A 36 12.10 -7.91 -16.66
N ARG A 37 11.79 -6.77 -17.27
CA ARG A 37 10.98 -6.69 -18.48
C ARG A 37 11.68 -7.40 -19.67
N GLY A 38 10.96 -8.29 -20.34
CA GLY A 38 11.48 -9.04 -21.49
C GLY A 38 12.40 -10.22 -21.13
N ARG A 39 12.58 -10.51 -19.84
CA ARG A 39 13.35 -11.68 -19.38
C ARG A 39 12.43 -12.85 -19.06
N THR A 40 12.96 -14.05 -19.11
CA THR A 40 12.40 -15.26 -18.50
C THR A 40 13.41 -15.73 -17.47
N LEU A 41 12.94 -16.01 -16.25
CA LEU A 41 13.79 -16.39 -15.12
C LEU A 41 13.62 -17.90 -14.89
N ASP A 42 14.44 -18.69 -15.58
CA ASP A 42 14.44 -20.14 -15.47
C ASP A 42 15.46 -20.62 -14.42
N ASN A 43 15.16 -21.74 -13.76
CA ASN A 43 16.03 -22.41 -12.80
C ASN A 43 16.62 -21.46 -11.73
N ALA A 44 15.79 -20.52 -11.26
CA ALA A 44 16.22 -19.46 -10.36
C ALA A 44 15.42 -19.47 -9.04
N TYR A 45 16.09 -19.08 -7.95
CA TYR A 45 15.43 -18.71 -6.71
C TYR A 45 15.27 -17.19 -6.70
N ILE A 46 14.04 -16.73 -6.77
CA ILE A 46 13.73 -15.32 -7.01
C ILE A 46 13.09 -14.73 -5.75
N ILE A 47 13.61 -13.62 -5.26
CA ILE A 47 13.04 -12.88 -4.12
C ILE A 47 12.61 -11.51 -4.63
N LEU A 48 11.33 -11.17 -4.51
CA LEU A 48 10.81 -9.83 -4.69
C LEU A 48 10.49 -9.24 -3.32
N ASP A 49 11.33 -8.32 -2.88
CA ASP A 49 11.19 -7.65 -1.60
C ASP A 49 10.44 -6.31 -1.74
N GLU A 50 9.81 -5.83 -0.64
CA GLU A 50 9.04 -4.58 -0.59
C GLU A 50 7.92 -4.51 -1.66
N ALA A 51 7.29 -5.63 -1.93
CA ALA A 51 6.35 -5.79 -3.03
C ALA A 51 5.07 -4.93 -2.88
N GLN A 52 4.74 -4.46 -1.67
CA GLN A 52 3.64 -3.52 -1.45
C GLN A 52 3.80 -2.19 -2.20
N ASN A 53 5.07 -1.84 -2.56
CA ASN A 53 5.41 -0.63 -3.29
C ASN A 53 5.40 -0.80 -4.82
N THR A 54 4.98 -1.96 -5.31
CA THR A 54 4.76 -2.18 -6.75
C THR A 54 3.35 -1.74 -7.16
N THR A 55 3.21 -1.31 -8.41
CA THR A 55 1.89 -1.14 -9.04
C THR A 55 1.36 -2.50 -9.53
N PRO A 56 0.04 -2.64 -9.77
CA PRO A 56 -0.54 -3.87 -10.32
C PRO A 56 0.10 -4.29 -11.66
N ALA A 57 0.45 -3.32 -12.51
CA ALA A 57 1.11 -3.57 -13.77
C ALA A 57 2.54 -4.11 -13.59
N GLN A 58 3.30 -3.57 -12.63
CA GLN A 58 4.64 -4.05 -12.30
C GLN A 58 4.60 -5.45 -11.70
N MET A 59 3.67 -5.72 -10.76
CA MET A 59 3.49 -7.04 -10.17
C MET A 59 3.12 -8.08 -11.24
N LYS A 60 2.16 -7.79 -12.10
CA LYS A 60 1.79 -8.68 -13.21
C LYS A 60 2.97 -8.92 -14.14
N MET A 61 3.70 -7.87 -14.51
CA MET A 61 4.91 -7.97 -15.33
C MET A 61 5.93 -8.91 -14.70
N PHE A 62 6.20 -8.80 -13.41
CA PHE A 62 7.14 -9.65 -12.68
C PHE A 62 6.68 -11.10 -12.63
N LEU A 63 5.45 -11.37 -12.22
CA LEU A 63 4.89 -12.71 -12.10
C LEU A 63 4.90 -13.48 -13.42
N THR A 64 4.77 -12.77 -14.53
CA THR A 64 4.84 -13.38 -15.87
C THR A 64 6.26 -13.60 -16.38
N ARG A 65 7.29 -13.35 -15.57
CA ARG A 65 8.71 -13.65 -15.88
C ARG A 65 9.18 -14.97 -15.30
N ILE A 66 8.39 -15.59 -14.43
CA ILE A 66 8.71 -16.87 -13.80
C ILE A 66 8.81 -17.94 -14.87
N GLY A 67 9.97 -18.56 -14.97
CA GLY A 67 10.25 -19.64 -15.91
C GLY A 67 10.27 -21.02 -15.23
N PHE A 68 10.56 -22.03 -16.01
CA PHE A 68 10.58 -23.41 -15.53
C PHE A 68 11.68 -23.63 -14.48
N GLY A 69 11.39 -24.48 -13.50
CA GLY A 69 12.33 -24.85 -12.44
C GLY A 69 12.61 -23.74 -11.44
N SER A 70 11.91 -22.59 -11.51
CA SER A 70 12.11 -21.47 -10.61
C SER A 70 11.18 -21.51 -9.41
N LYS A 71 11.69 -21.02 -8.28
CA LYS A 71 10.93 -20.75 -7.05
C LYS A 71 10.91 -19.27 -6.75
N VAL A 72 9.72 -18.75 -6.42
CA VAL A 72 9.55 -17.32 -6.14
C VAL A 72 9.06 -17.10 -4.72
N VAL A 73 9.67 -16.15 -4.03
CA VAL A 73 9.24 -15.64 -2.74
C VAL A 73 8.98 -14.14 -2.91
N ILE A 74 7.78 -13.72 -2.52
CA ILE A 74 7.37 -12.32 -2.56
C ILE A 74 7.11 -11.88 -1.12
N THR A 75 7.84 -10.86 -0.67
CA THR A 75 7.68 -10.29 0.66
C THR A 75 7.13 -8.86 0.57
N GLY A 76 6.38 -8.46 1.59
CA GLY A 76 5.87 -7.11 1.67
C GLY A 76 5.01 -6.85 2.90
N ASP A 77 4.95 -5.60 3.31
CA ASP A 77 4.14 -5.13 4.42
C ASP A 77 3.04 -4.19 3.91
N ALA A 78 1.79 -4.64 4.00
CA ALA A 78 0.63 -3.86 3.54
C ALA A 78 0.43 -2.55 4.32
N SER A 79 1.04 -2.40 5.51
CA SER A 79 0.98 -1.17 6.31
C SER A 79 2.01 -0.11 5.87
N GLN A 80 3.09 -0.50 5.17
CA GLN A 80 4.21 0.35 4.77
C GLN A 80 4.20 0.68 3.27
N LYS A 81 3.10 1.25 2.78
CA LYS A 81 2.95 1.60 1.35
C LYS A 81 3.47 3.01 1.08
N ASP A 82 4.42 3.10 0.16
CA ASP A 82 5.07 4.35 -0.29
C ASP A 82 4.57 4.77 -1.70
N LEU A 83 3.37 4.35 -2.06
CA LEU A 83 2.75 4.65 -3.34
C LEU A 83 2.07 6.02 -3.32
N ALA A 84 1.98 6.66 -4.48
CA ALA A 84 1.23 7.90 -4.62
C ALA A 84 -0.24 7.74 -4.16
N PRO A 85 -0.85 8.78 -3.56
CA PRO A 85 -2.23 8.73 -3.11
C PRO A 85 -3.18 8.23 -4.21
N GLY A 86 -4.03 7.26 -3.87
CA GLY A 86 -4.98 6.65 -4.81
C GLY A 86 -4.41 5.54 -5.68
N THR A 87 -3.10 5.26 -5.62
CA THR A 87 -2.48 4.14 -6.34
C THR A 87 -2.69 2.84 -5.59
N GLN A 88 -3.21 1.83 -6.28
CA GLN A 88 -3.42 0.51 -5.71
C GLN A 88 -2.10 -0.28 -5.65
N SER A 89 -1.86 -0.98 -4.55
CA SER A 89 -0.69 -1.84 -4.40
C SER A 89 -0.82 -3.10 -5.27
N GLY A 90 0.25 -3.42 -6.00
CA GLY A 90 0.36 -4.64 -6.80
C GLY A 90 0.30 -5.90 -5.93
N LEU A 91 0.86 -5.86 -4.72
CA LEU A 91 0.78 -6.96 -3.77
C LEU A 91 -0.66 -7.24 -3.34
N ASP A 92 -1.44 -6.20 -2.99
CA ASP A 92 -2.85 -6.37 -2.58
C ASP A 92 -3.69 -6.98 -3.71
N VAL A 93 -3.43 -6.55 -4.95
CA VAL A 93 -4.13 -7.10 -6.13
C VAL A 93 -3.72 -8.54 -6.39
N ALA A 94 -2.42 -8.85 -6.29
CA ALA A 94 -1.91 -10.20 -6.49
C ALA A 94 -2.51 -11.18 -5.46
N VAL A 95 -2.55 -10.82 -4.19
CA VAL A 95 -3.18 -11.64 -3.14
C VAL A 95 -4.64 -11.95 -3.49
N LYS A 96 -5.43 -10.96 -3.93
CA LYS A 96 -6.83 -11.16 -4.29
C LYS A 96 -7.02 -12.05 -5.52
N VAL A 97 -6.18 -11.86 -6.53
CA VAL A 97 -6.33 -12.54 -7.83
C VAL A 97 -5.81 -13.98 -7.78
N LEU A 98 -4.77 -14.23 -6.97
CA LEU A 98 -4.04 -15.49 -6.96
C LEU A 98 -4.44 -16.42 -5.80
N SER A 99 -5.28 -15.96 -4.87
CA SER A 99 -5.67 -16.72 -3.66
C SER A 99 -6.39 -18.06 -3.94
N GLY A 100 -6.84 -18.30 -5.17
CA GLY A 100 -7.49 -19.54 -5.57
C GLY A 100 -6.58 -20.51 -6.34
N LEU A 101 -5.28 -20.23 -6.43
CA LEU A 101 -4.33 -21.10 -7.15
C LEU A 101 -3.59 -22.00 -6.16
N ASP A 102 -3.69 -23.31 -6.34
CA ASP A 102 -3.11 -24.33 -5.43
C ASP A 102 -1.58 -24.30 -5.40
N ASP A 103 -0.94 -23.82 -6.47
CA ASP A 103 0.51 -23.73 -6.59
C ASP A 103 1.10 -22.50 -5.83
N ILE A 104 0.26 -21.66 -5.24
CA ILE A 104 0.68 -20.42 -4.56
C ILE A 104 0.33 -20.46 -3.08
N GLY A 105 1.37 -20.53 -2.25
CA GLY A 105 1.24 -20.45 -0.79
C GLY A 105 1.19 -19.00 -0.30
N PHE A 106 0.27 -18.69 0.61
CA PHE A 106 0.19 -17.40 1.31
C PHE A 106 0.52 -17.59 2.77
N CYS A 107 1.51 -16.84 3.27
CA CYS A 107 1.92 -16.84 4.65
C CYS A 107 1.71 -15.43 5.24
N ASN A 108 0.75 -15.29 6.14
CA ASN A 108 0.47 -14.02 6.82
C ASN A 108 1.21 -13.98 8.16
N LEU A 109 2.18 -13.08 8.29
CA LEU A 109 2.87 -12.79 9.53
C LEU A 109 2.12 -11.72 10.32
N THR A 110 2.10 -11.90 11.63
CA THR A 110 1.44 -10.99 12.58
C THR A 110 2.47 -10.31 13.48
N SER A 111 2.03 -9.36 14.29
CA SER A 111 2.89 -8.71 15.29
C SER A 111 3.55 -9.69 16.28
N ARG A 112 2.99 -10.92 16.43
CA ARG A 112 3.56 -11.97 17.28
C ARG A 112 4.77 -12.64 16.64
N ASP A 113 4.87 -12.62 15.33
CA ASP A 113 5.94 -13.25 14.54
C ASP A 113 7.15 -12.32 14.39
N VAL A 114 6.98 -11.05 14.79
CA VAL A 114 8.03 -10.04 14.67
C VAL A 114 8.99 -10.12 15.85
N VAL A 115 10.22 -10.58 15.59
CA VAL A 115 11.30 -10.57 16.57
C VAL A 115 11.97 -9.19 16.55
N ARG A 116 11.74 -8.39 17.58
CA ARG A 116 12.36 -7.05 17.75
C ARG A 116 12.88 -6.88 19.16
N HIS A 117 13.90 -6.02 19.29
CA HIS A 117 14.37 -5.64 20.62
C HIS A 117 13.22 -5.09 21.47
N PRO A 118 13.08 -5.48 22.77
CA PRO A 118 11.94 -5.09 23.62
C PRO A 118 11.68 -3.58 23.69
N LEU A 119 12.75 -2.77 23.68
CA LEU A 119 12.64 -1.32 23.63
C LEU A 119 12.02 -0.83 22.32
N VAL A 120 12.38 -1.42 21.19
CA VAL A 120 11.83 -1.05 19.88
C VAL A 120 10.34 -1.36 19.81
N GLN A 121 9.90 -2.48 20.37
CA GLN A 121 8.47 -2.81 20.46
C GLN A 121 7.70 -1.75 21.27
N LYS A 122 8.25 -1.29 22.40
CA LYS A 122 7.64 -0.23 23.21
C LYS A 122 7.57 1.09 22.46
N ILE A 123 8.63 1.46 21.72
CA ILE A 123 8.67 2.66 20.89
C ILE A 123 7.57 2.61 19.82
N VAL A 124 7.51 1.54 19.03
CA VAL A 124 6.50 1.38 17.97
C VAL A 124 5.09 1.52 18.55
N LYS A 125 4.78 0.80 19.64
CA LYS A 125 3.47 0.89 20.30
C LYS A 125 3.12 2.30 20.79
N ALA A 126 4.12 3.06 21.24
CA ALA A 126 3.92 4.44 21.66
C ALA A 126 3.55 5.36 20.49
N TYR A 127 4.23 5.19 19.34
CA TYR A 127 3.92 5.92 18.11
C TYR A 127 2.54 5.56 17.56
N GLU A 128 2.20 4.28 17.44
CA GLU A 128 0.88 3.83 17.02
C GLU A 128 -0.25 4.45 17.88
N THR A 129 -0.03 4.50 19.21
CA THR A 129 -0.98 5.11 20.12
C THR A 129 -1.12 6.61 19.90
N TYR A 130 -0.02 7.29 19.61
CA TYR A 130 -0.01 8.72 19.31
C TYR A 130 -0.74 9.03 18.00
N GLU A 131 -0.42 8.31 16.93
CA GLU A 131 -1.05 8.44 15.61
C GLU A 131 -2.56 8.17 15.65
N ALA A 132 -2.97 7.13 16.35
CA ALA A 132 -4.39 6.83 16.55
C ALA A 132 -5.13 7.97 17.26
N LYS A 133 -4.51 8.60 18.27
CA LYS A 133 -5.07 9.77 18.95
C LYS A 133 -5.16 11.00 18.03
N GLN A 134 -4.17 11.22 17.19
CA GLN A 134 -4.16 12.28 16.18
C GLN A 134 -5.28 12.09 15.16
N ALA A 135 -5.36 10.94 14.54
CA ALA A 135 -6.41 10.57 13.58
C ALA A 135 -7.82 10.73 14.18
N TYR A 136 -8.00 10.33 15.45
CA TYR A 136 -9.27 10.53 16.15
C TYR A 136 -9.61 12.01 16.34
N ARG A 137 -8.64 12.87 16.72
CA ARG A 137 -8.83 14.32 16.87
C ARG A 137 -9.23 14.97 15.54
N GLU A 138 -8.49 14.68 14.46
CA GLU A 138 -8.78 15.19 13.12
C GLU A 138 -10.17 14.76 12.61
N SER A 139 -10.53 13.51 12.84
CA SER A 139 -11.86 13.01 12.46
C SER A 139 -12.98 13.71 13.21
N LYS A 140 -12.77 14.02 14.49
CA LYS A 140 -13.71 14.76 15.33
C LYS A 140 -13.85 16.21 14.87
N GLU A 141 -12.74 16.88 14.55
CA GLU A 141 -12.74 18.26 14.04
C GLU A 141 -13.44 18.36 12.69
N ARG A 142 -13.16 17.45 11.76
CA ARG A 142 -13.87 17.37 10.46
C ARG A 142 -15.38 17.19 10.62
N ARG A 143 -15.82 16.39 11.58
CA ARG A 143 -17.25 16.22 11.88
C ARG A 143 -17.87 17.48 12.46
N LEU A 144 -17.18 18.20 13.32
CA LEU A 144 -17.66 19.45 13.91
C LEU A 144 -17.74 20.56 12.86
N THR A 145 -16.76 20.70 11.98
CA THR A 145 -16.75 21.70 10.90
C THR A 145 -17.83 21.41 9.85
N SER A 146 -18.04 20.15 9.49
CA SER A 146 -19.13 19.77 8.57
C SER A 146 -20.52 19.99 9.16
N ALA A 147 -20.71 19.73 10.46
CA ALA A 147 -21.96 19.99 11.16
C ALA A 147 -22.24 21.50 11.33
N ALA A 148 -21.20 22.33 11.46
CA ALA A 148 -21.34 23.78 11.50
C ALA A 148 -21.70 24.37 10.13
N ALA A 149 -21.09 23.88 9.05
CA ALA A 149 -21.39 24.30 7.68
C ALA A 149 -22.83 23.95 7.25
N GLY A 150 -23.35 22.79 7.68
CA GLY A 150 -24.73 22.37 7.39
C GLY A 150 -25.81 23.22 8.09
N LYS A 151 -25.47 23.89 9.21
CA LYS A 151 -26.41 24.79 9.92
C LYS A 151 -26.54 26.18 9.28
N THR A 152 -25.53 26.64 8.56
CA THR A 152 -25.53 27.97 7.92
C THR A 152 -26.33 27.98 6.61
N THR A 153 -26.38 26.89 5.86
CA THR A 153 -27.15 26.78 4.61
C THR A 153 -28.66 26.59 4.81
N GLY A 154 -29.11 26.16 5.98
CA GLY A 154 -30.54 25.98 6.30
C GLY A 154 -31.25 27.29 6.70
N LYS A 155 -30.53 28.39 7.02
CA LYS A 155 -31.15 29.64 7.49
C LYS A 155 -31.47 30.65 6.37
N THR A 156 -30.92 30.49 5.18
CA THR A 156 -31.09 31.43 4.06
C THR A 156 -32.27 31.10 3.13
N LYS A 157 -32.88 29.91 3.24
CA LYS A 157 -34.01 29.49 2.37
C LYS A 157 -35.41 29.80 2.88
N ARG A 158 -35.56 30.51 4.00
CA ARG A 158 -36.88 30.81 4.61
C ARG A 158 -37.37 32.24 4.47
N ARG A 159 -36.80 33.09 3.60
CA ARG A 159 -37.15 34.52 3.53
C ARG A 159 -37.47 35.07 2.15
N THR A 160 -38.04 34.28 1.24
CA THR A 160 -38.61 34.81 -0.01
C THR A 160 -39.74 33.92 -0.47
N GLU A 161 -40.93 34.04 0.14
CA GLU A 161 -42.19 33.77 -0.49
C GLU A 161 -43.29 34.46 0.31
N ALA A 162 -43.56 35.75 -0.05
CA ALA A 162 -44.80 36.42 0.29
C ALA A 162 -45.73 36.32 -0.94
N PRO A 163 -46.99 35.90 -0.82
CA PRO A 163 -47.89 35.78 -1.95
C PRO A 163 -48.41 37.15 -2.40
N LEU A 164 -48.19 37.47 -3.66
CA LEU A 164 -48.84 38.60 -4.34
C LEU A 164 -50.35 38.36 -4.42
N ARG A 165 -51.12 39.13 -3.66
CA ARG A 165 -52.55 39.25 -3.82
C ARG A 165 -52.85 39.93 -5.15
N ARG A 166 -53.48 39.19 -6.07
CA ARG A 166 -54.06 39.68 -7.30
C ARG A 166 -55.39 40.37 -6.98
N ASN A 167 -55.48 41.68 -7.23
CA ASN A 167 -56.69 42.49 -7.17
C ASN A 167 -57.41 42.34 -8.51
N GLU A 168 -58.53 41.62 -8.52
CA GLU A 168 -59.49 41.59 -9.62
C GLU A 168 -60.62 42.56 -9.27
N LYS A 169 -60.61 43.74 -9.88
CA LYS A 169 -61.81 44.53 -10.10
C LYS A 169 -61.55 45.47 -11.28
N GLU A 170 -62.57 45.53 -12.10
CA GLU A 170 -62.81 46.47 -13.18
C GLU A 170 -62.37 46.07 -14.60
N ARG A 171 -63.32 45.48 -15.32
CA ARG A 171 -63.87 46.04 -16.59
C ARG A 171 -65.19 45.36 -16.99
N ARG A 172 -66.26 46.07 -16.62
CA ARG A 172 -67.50 46.07 -17.44
C ARG A 172 -67.56 47.47 -18.05
N SER A 173 -67.50 47.56 -19.32
CA SER A 173 -68.27 48.40 -20.27
C SER A 173 -67.83 48.00 -21.66
#